data_c28839dd38f87518d15c28275f7fbd6b
#
_entry.id   c28839dd38f87518d15c28275f7fbd6b
#
_cell.length_a   1.000
_cell.length_b   1.000
_cell.length_c   1.000
_cell.angle_alpha   90.00
_cell.angle_beta   90.00
_cell.angle_gamma   90.00
#
_symmetry.space_group_name_H-M   'P 1'
#
loop_
_entity.id
_entity.type
_entity.pdbx_description
1 polymer ?
#
loop_
_entity_poly.entity_id
_entity_poly.type
_entity_poly.pdbx_seq_one_letter_code
_entity_poly.pdbx_strand_id
1 'polypeptide(L)'
;MSSIFSPDPNKIYVLDGGFSSQISRHVGISADGDPLWSARFLRTNPEDVVKTHLDFIRAGADIISTNTYQASISGFVKHLGVTEEEGYGLIRLAVDLAKRARDKFSQECKEKGIPHRSILIAGSVGPYGAYLHDGSEYTGTYADKTPEDAMRKWHKPRIDTLVASGVDLLALETIPCQKEALILVDMLKQYPNLKAWISLSCKDNTNLAHGENFQSTARTCWNSNPEQLLAVGTNCCSPKIVSNLMRGLSEGMNFEIPIVTYPNSGEKYNPKSGWEKKENCESLDTFVHNWLDLNVRFIGGCCRTYAEDITAIRNKVHTWSILPRQ
;
A
#
# COMPACT_ATOMS: atom_id res chain seq x y z
N MET A 1 14.32 -0.90 21.97
CA MET A 1 14.38 -0.11 20.73
C MET A 1 14.29 -1.09 19.58
N SER A 2 13.23 -1.06 18.77
CA SER A 2 13.18 -1.85 17.54
C SER A 2 14.29 -1.36 16.61
N SER A 3 15.06 -2.29 16.03
CA SER A 3 16.06 -1.92 15.02
C SER A 3 15.35 -1.28 13.82
N ILE A 4 15.89 -0.15 13.35
CA ILE A 4 15.40 0.49 12.11
C ILE A 4 15.42 -0.55 11.00
N PHE A 5 14.28 -0.72 10.31
CA PHE A 5 14.26 -1.58 9.14
C PHE A 5 15.20 -1.04 8.06
N SER A 6 16.17 -1.85 7.69
CA SER A 6 17.08 -1.60 6.57
C SER A 6 16.86 -2.70 5.54
N PRO A 7 16.35 -2.40 4.35
CA PRO A 7 16.11 -3.42 3.34
C PRO A 7 17.44 -4.00 2.83
N ASP A 8 17.44 -5.29 2.56
CA ASP A 8 18.49 -5.91 1.77
C ASP A 8 18.38 -5.40 0.32
N PRO A 9 19.40 -4.72 -0.23
CA PRO A 9 19.34 -4.15 -1.57
C PRO A 9 19.18 -5.21 -2.68
N ASN A 10 19.50 -6.47 -2.39
CA ASN A 10 19.39 -7.57 -3.35
C ASN A 10 18.06 -8.33 -3.23
N LYS A 11 17.26 -8.05 -2.21
CA LYS A 11 16.00 -8.74 -1.97
C LYS A 11 14.85 -8.03 -2.67
N ILE A 12 13.98 -8.83 -3.31
CA ILE A 12 12.66 -8.39 -3.75
C ILE A 12 11.68 -8.70 -2.62
N TYR A 13 10.99 -7.68 -2.15
CA TYR A 13 9.95 -7.80 -1.13
C TYR A 13 8.58 -7.96 -1.79
N VAL A 14 7.91 -9.07 -1.52
CA VAL A 14 6.52 -9.26 -1.95
C VAL A 14 5.60 -8.63 -0.92
N LEU A 15 4.73 -7.73 -1.38
CA LEU A 15 3.69 -7.08 -0.60
C LEU A 15 2.44 -7.94 -0.58
N ASP A 16 1.46 -7.54 0.19
CA ASP A 16 0.12 -8.11 0.17
C ASP A 16 -0.69 -7.70 -1.08
N GLY A 17 -1.96 -8.08 -1.10
CA GLY A 17 -2.91 -7.80 -2.17
C GLY A 17 -4.04 -6.86 -1.75
N GLY A 18 -5.14 -6.88 -2.50
CA GLY A 18 -6.31 -6.07 -2.27
C GLY A 18 -7.03 -6.45 -0.98
N PHE A 19 -6.71 -5.77 0.13
CA PHE A 19 -7.26 -6.09 1.45
C PHE A 19 -8.79 -6.14 1.46
N SER A 20 -9.46 -5.12 0.89
CA SER A 20 -10.91 -5.05 0.80
C SER A 20 -11.50 -6.22 0.00
N SER A 21 -10.85 -6.61 -1.09
CA SER A 21 -11.29 -7.73 -1.92
C SER A 21 -11.16 -9.07 -1.19
N GLN A 22 -10.04 -9.28 -0.48
CA GLN A 22 -9.79 -10.52 0.24
C GLN A 22 -10.70 -10.64 1.48
N ILE A 23 -10.87 -9.58 2.27
CA ILE A 23 -11.72 -9.63 3.48
C ILE A 23 -13.19 -9.88 3.13
N SER A 24 -13.66 -9.39 1.97
CA SER A 24 -15.02 -9.64 1.50
C SER A 24 -15.34 -11.13 1.35
N ARG A 25 -14.34 -11.99 1.11
CA ARG A 25 -14.49 -13.44 1.08
C ARG A 25 -14.76 -14.05 2.46
N HIS A 26 -14.26 -13.40 3.53
CA HIS A 26 -14.48 -13.85 4.91
C HIS A 26 -15.81 -13.33 5.48
N VAL A 27 -16.08 -12.04 5.23
CA VAL A 27 -17.28 -11.39 5.82
C VAL A 27 -18.54 -11.58 4.98
N GLY A 28 -18.42 -11.99 3.72
CA GLY A 28 -19.54 -12.22 2.81
C GLY A 28 -20.22 -10.96 2.26
N ILE A 29 -19.62 -9.76 2.51
CA ILE A 29 -20.11 -8.47 2.02
C ILE A 29 -18.97 -7.66 1.42
N SER A 30 -19.25 -6.83 0.39
CA SER A 30 -18.30 -5.88 -0.15
C SER A 30 -18.18 -4.65 0.76
N ALA A 31 -16.97 -4.08 0.83
CA ALA A 31 -16.75 -2.78 1.43
C ALA A 31 -17.03 -1.62 0.45
N ASP A 32 -17.30 -1.92 -0.82
CA ASP A 32 -17.52 -0.91 -1.85
C ASP A 32 -18.74 -0.05 -1.49
N GLY A 33 -18.57 1.28 -1.58
CA GLY A 33 -19.60 2.24 -1.22
C GLY A 33 -19.68 2.58 0.27
N ASP A 34 -18.94 1.91 1.16
CA ASP A 34 -18.86 2.30 2.56
C ASP A 34 -17.89 3.48 2.76
N PRO A 35 -18.27 4.55 3.49
CA PRO A 35 -17.41 5.71 3.72
C PRO A 35 -16.09 5.42 4.47
N LEU A 36 -16.03 4.33 5.20
CA LEU A 36 -14.84 3.84 5.87
C LEU A 36 -14.15 2.73 5.10
N TRP A 37 -14.79 2.30 4.00
CA TRP A 37 -14.35 1.16 3.20
C TRP A 37 -13.97 -0.03 4.10
N SER A 38 -12.84 -0.69 3.87
CA SER A 38 -12.45 -1.85 4.68
C SER A 38 -12.09 -1.51 6.14
N ALA A 39 -11.81 -0.24 6.47
CA ALA A 39 -11.51 0.16 7.85
C ALA A 39 -12.70 -0.03 8.82
N ARG A 40 -13.94 -0.11 8.31
CA ARG A 40 -15.12 -0.47 9.10
C ARG A 40 -14.93 -1.82 9.81
N PHE A 41 -14.30 -2.78 9.17
CA PHE A 41 -14.13 -4.13 9.71
C PHE A 41 -13.22 -4.21 10.94
N LEU A 42 -12.46 -3.14 11.24
CA LEU A 42 -11.75 -3.03 12.53
C LEU A 42 -12.73 -3.08 13.71
N ARG A 43 -13.92 -2.49 13.55
CA ARG A 43 -14.97 -2.49 14.58
C ARG A 43 -15.88 -3.71 14.50
N THR A 44 -16.27 -4.10 13.27
CA THR A 44 -17.33 -5.10 13.07
C THR A 44 -16.82 -6.53 12.97
N ASN A 45 -15.63 -6.74 12.38
CA ASN A 45 -15.10 -8.06 12.02
C ASN A 45 -13.60 -8.21 12.30
N PRO A 46 -13.09 -7.90 13.51
CA PRO A 46 -11.64 -7.88 13.76
C PRO A 46 -10.96 -9.25 13.54
N GLU A 47 -11.64 -10.37 13.80
CA GLU A 47 -11.06 -11.68 13.53
C GLU A 47 -10.93 -11.98 12.03
N ASP A 48 -11.80 -11.44 11.17
CA ASP A 48 -11.69 -11.58 9.73
C ASP A 48 -10.58 -10.69 9.16
N VAL A 49 -10.26 -9.55 9.82
CA VAL A 49 -9.06 -8.78 9.54
C VAL A 49 -7.79 -9.63 9.78
N VAL A 50 -7.71 -10.35 10.90
CA VAL A 50 -6.58 -11.27 11.19
C VAL A 50 -6.49 -12.37 10.13
N LYS A 51 -7.61 -12.99 9.75
CA LYS A 51 -7.62 -14.04 8.71
C LYS A 51 -7.13 -13.51 7.37
N THR A 52 -7.57 -12.31 6.99
CA THR A 52 -7.17 -11.66 5.73
C THR A 52 -5.65 -11.41 5.67
N HIS A 53 -5.06 -10.86 6.72
CA HIS A 53 -3.61 -10.72 6.81
C HIS A 53 -2.88 -12.06 6.74
N LEU A 54 -3.40 -13.07 7.43
CA LEU A 54 -2.83 -14.41 7.46
C LEU A 54 -2.86 -15.08 6.09
N ASP A 55 -3.92 -14.88 5.30
CA ASP A 55 -4.01 -15.37 3.92
C ASP A 55 -2.87 -14.82 3.06
N PHE A 56 -2.63 -13.51 3.11
CA PHE A 56 -1.54 -12.89 2.35
C PHE A 56 -0.15 -13.33 2.82
N ILE A 57 0.06 -13.48 4.13
CA ILE A 57 1.32 -14.02 4.67
C ILE A 57 1.55 -15.44 4.16
N ARG A 58 0.54 -16.31 4.21
CA ARG A 58 0.62 -17.69 3.70
C ARG A 58 0.85 -17.74 2.18
N ALA A 59 0.27 -16.79 1.45
CA ALA A 59 0.48 -16.63 0.01
C ALA A 59 1.90 -16.20 -0.37
N GLY A 60 2.69 -15.74 0.59
CA GLY A 60 4.09 -15.39 0.34
C GLY A 60 4.43 -13.92 0.54
N ALA A 61 3.55 -13.07 1.05
CA ALA A 61 3.89 -11.69 1.37
C ALA A 61 4.99 -11.61 2.43
N ASP A 62 6.00 -10.77 2.20
CA ASP A 62 7.02 -10.38 3.18
C ASP A 62 6.59 -9.17 4.00
N ILE A 63 5.73 -8.34 3.43
CA ILE A 63 5.19 -7.13 4.04
C ILE A 63 3.67 -7.14 3.89
N ILE A 64 2.97 -6.90 5.00
CA ILE A 64 1.52 -6.71 5.03
C ILE A 64 1.20 -5.29 5.46
N SER A 65 0.17 -4.69 4.85
CA SER A 65 -0.28 -3.33 5.16
C SER A 65 -1.42 -3.35 6.16
N THR A 66 -1.39 -2.47 7.17
CA THR A 66 -2.51 -2.35 8.11
C THR A 66 -3.80 -1.96 7.39
N ASN A 67 -4.95 -2.37 7.92
CA ASN A 67 -6.28 -2.01 7.38
C ASN A 67 -6.66 -0.56 7.72
N THR A 68 -5.79 0.41 7.37
CA THR A 68 -5.93 1.82 7.75
C THR A 68 -5.90 2.80 6.57
N TYR A 69 -5.95 2.31 5.33
CA TYR A 69 -5.93 3.17 4.13
C TYR A 69 -6.93 4.34 4.23
N GLN A 70 -8.18 4.07 4.54
CA GLN A 70 -9.27 5.07 4.68
C GLN A 70 -9.59 5.39 6.14
N ALA A 71 -8.79 4.89 7.10
CA ALA A 71 -8.97 5.17 8.50
C ALA A 71 -8.64 6.63 8.83
N SER A 72 -9.53 7.30 9.53
CA SER A 72 -9.28 8.61 10.12
C SER A 72 -10.11 8.75 11.39
N ILE A 73 -9.63 9.54 12.35
CA ILE A 73 -10.36 9.76 13.61
C ILE A 73 -11.72 10.36 13.31
N SER A 74 -11.76 11.43 12.51
CA SER A 74 -13.01 12.10 12.12
C SER A 74 -13.94 11.19 11.33
N GLY A 75 -13.42 10.31 10.47
CA GLY A 75 -14.21 9.32 9.75
C GLY A 75 -14.87 8.31 10.69
N PHE A 76 -14.13 7.77 11.64
CA PHE A 76 -14.68 6.85 12.64
C PHE A 76 -15.74 7.51 13.52
N VAL A 77 -15.49 8.73 14.04
CA VAL A 77 -16.48 9.50 14.81
C VAL A 77 -17.74 9.69 14.00
N LYS A 78 -17.61 10.16 12.76
CA LYS A 78 -18.77 10.49 11.88
C LYS A 78 -19.59 9.25 11.49
N HIS A 79 -18.94 8.15 11.15
CA HIS A 79 -19.60 7.01 10.50
C HIS A 79 -19.83 5.80 11.40
N LEU A 80 -19.16 5.72 12.57
CA LEU A 80 -19.39 4.68 13.59
C LEU A 80 -20.02 5.22 14.87
N GLY A 81 -20.11 6.57 15.04
CA GLY A 81 -20.63 7.16 16.26
C GLY A 81 -19.75 6.93 17.49
N VAL A 82 -18.47 6.66 17.30
CA VAL A 82 -17.49 6.45 18.38
C VAL A 82 -16.88 7.78 18.81
N THR A 83 -16.28 7.79 20.02
CA THR A 83 -15.48 8.93 20.48
C THR A 83 -14.15 9.02 19.73
N GLU A 84 -13.47 10.18 19.81
CA GLU A 84 -12.12 10.33 19.22
C GLU A 84 -11.13 9.31 19.79
N GLU A 85 -11.17 9.07 21.12
CA GLU A 85 -10.27 8.10 21.77
C GLU A 85 -10.55 6.66 21.28
N GLU A 86 -11.79 6.27 21.07
CA GLU A 86 -12.14 5.01 20.43
C GLU A 86 -11.64 4.96 18.97
N GLY A 87 -11.69 6.09 18.25
CA GLY A 87 -11.13 6.23 16.91
C GLY A 87 -9.62 5.97 16.89
N TYR A 88 -8.86 6.54 17.83
CA TYR A 88 -7.45 6.20 18.03
C TYR A 88 -7.28 4.70 18.40
N GLY A 89 -8.16 4.16 19.23
CA GLY A 89 -8.20 2.74 19.59
C GLY A 89 -8.33 1.83 18.37
N LEU A 90 -9.14 2.20 17.38
CA LEU A 90 -9.31 1.42 16.15
C LEU A 90 -8.05 1.40 15.28
N ILE A 91 -7.31 2.52 15.20
CA ILE A 91 -6.02 2.55 14.48
C ILE A 91 -4.98 1.68 15.21
N ARG A 92 -4.90 1.76 16.53
CA ARG A 92 -4.04 0.86 17.34
C ARG A 92 -4.41 -0.60 17.09
N LEU A 93 -5.70 -0.91 17.12
CA LEU A 93 -6.22 -2.26 16.88
C LEU A 93 -5.80 -2.80 15.50
N ALA A 94 -5.81 -1.97 14.45
CA ALA A 94 -5.37 -2.41 13.12
C ALA A 94 -3.93 -2.95 13.13
N VAL A 95 -3.02 -2.29 13.85
CA VAL A 95 -1.63 -2.75 14.00
C VAL A 95 -1.57 -4.03 14.83
N ASP A 96 -2.34 -4.13 15.91
CA ASP A 96 -2.37 -5.33 16.77
C ASP A 96 -2.93 -6.54 16.01
N LEU A 97 -3.95 -6.36 15.16
CA LEU A 97 -4.51 -7.44 14.35
C LEU A 97 -3.50 -7.94 13.29
N ALA A 98 -2.72 -7.04 12.68
CA ALA A 98 -1.63 -7.42 11.78
C ALA A 98 -0.52 -8.18 12.52
N LYS A 99 -0.14 -7.74 13.72
CA LYS A 99 0.81 -8.46 14.59
C LYS A 99 0.30 -9.85 14.98
N ARG A 100 -0.97 -9.97 15.34
CA ARG A 100 -1.61 -11.27 15.65
C ARG A 100 -1.54 -12.23 14.47
N ALA A 101 -1.77 -11.76 13.23
CA ALA A 101 -1.65 -12.58 12.04
C ALA A 101 -0.21 -13.05 11.82
N ARG A 102 0.77 -12.17 11.98
CA ARG A 102 2.20 -12.49 11.91
C ARG A 102 2.59 -13.54 12.94
N ASP A 103 2.15 -13.38 14.18
CA ASP A 103 2.49 -14.27 15.28
C ASP A 103 1.84 -15.65 15.09
N LYS A 104 0.59 -15.70 14.60
CA LYS A 104 -0.07 -16.97 14.22
C LYS A 104 0.72 -17.69 13.12
N PHE A 105 1.18 -16.98 12.08
CA PHE A 105 2.00 -17.59 11.04
C PHE A 105 3.33 -18.12 11.58
N SER A 106 3.97 -17.37 12.47
CA SER A 106 5.20 -17.82 13.13
C SER A 106 4.99 -19.13 13.91
N GLN A 107 3.88 -19.23 14.62
CA GLN A 107 3.51 -20.44 15.35
C GLN A 107 3.24 -21.61 14.38
N GLU A 108 2.51 -21.40 13.29
CA GLU A 108 2.25 -22.43 12.27
C GLU A 108 3.55 -22.97 11.64
N CYS A 109 4.52 -22.07 11.34
CA CYS A 109 5.80 -22.47 10.83
C CYS A 109 6.56 -23.37 11.83
N LYS A 110 6.56 -22.97 13.10
CA LYS A 110 7.19 -23.73 14.19
C LYS A 110 6.57 -25.11 14.36
N GLU A 111 5.24 -25.20 14.36
CA GLU A 111 4.51 -26.47 14.48
C GLU A 111 4.75 -27.42 13.31
N LYS A 112 4.91 -26.86 12.10
CA LYS A 112 5.17 -27.62 10.86
C LYS A 112 6.66 -27.90 10.61
N GLY A 113 7.57 -27.34 11.43
CA GLY A 113 9.02 -27.48 11.24
C GLY A 113 9.52 -26.84 9.93
N ILE A 114 8.84 -25.80 9.41
CA ILE A 114 9.23 -25.09 8.20
C ILE A 114 9.96 -23.77 8.54
N PRO A 115 10.88 -23.30 7.67
CA PRO A 115 11.58 -22.03 7.91
C PRO A 115 10.61 -20.87 8.09
N HIS A 116 10.82 -20.10 9.13
CA HIS A 116 10.07 -18.87 9.38
C HIS A 116 10.62 -17.72 8.51
N ARG A 117 9.71 -16.99 7.84
CA ARG A 117 10.05 -15.73 7.17
C ARG A 117 9.80 -14.56 8.12
N SER A 118 10.70 -13.58 8.11
CA SER A 118 10.44 -12.30 8.78
C SER A 118 9.34 -11.55 8.03
N ILE A 119 8.24 -11.27 8.71
CA ILE A 119 7.11 -10.51 8.16
C ILE A 119 7.14 -9.10 8.75
N LEU A 120 7.10 -8.09 7.89
CA LEU A 120 7.03 -6.69 8.26
C LEU A 120 5.59 -6.17 8.17
N ILE A 121 5.30 -5.17 8.99
CA ILE A 121 3.98 -4.51 9.03
C ILE A 121 4.17 -3.07 8.58
N ALA A 122 3.56 -2.71 7.46
CA ALA A 122 3.50 -1.36 6.94
C ALA A 122 2.24 -0.65 7.43
N GLY A 123 2.39 0.52 8.04
CA GLY A 123 1.27 1.38 8.39
C GLY A 123 0.71 2.05 7.13
N SER A 124 -0.48 1.65 6.69
CA SER A 124 -1.12 2.20 5.50
C SER A 124 -1.65 3.61 5.75
N VAL A 125 -1.25 4.55 4.89
CA VAL A 125 -1.61 5.97 4.91
C VAL A 125 -2.12 6.37 3.52
N GLY A 126 -3.43 6.28 3.30
CA GLY A 126 -4.09 6.74 2.08
C GLY A 126 -4.28 8.26 2.03
N PRO A 127 -4.67 8.83 0.87
CA PRO A 127 -4.76 10.26 0.64
C PRO A 127 -5.94 10.91 1.38
N TYR A 128 -5.88 12.24 1.51
CA TYR A 128 -6.98 13.05 2.04
C TYR A 128 -8.27 12.86 1.23
N GLY A 129 -8.15 12.70 -0.10
CA GLY A 129 -9.29 12.45 -0.98
C GLY A 129 -10.09 11.20 -0.64
N ALA A 130 -9.44 10.14 -0.15
CA ALA A 130 -10.14 8.92 0.27
C ALA A 130 -11.10 9.17 1.44
N TYR A 131 -10.75 10.07 2.37
CA TYR A 131 -11.63 10.49 3.47
C TYR A 131 -12.85 11.25 2.99
N LEU A 132 -12.73 12.03 1.91
CA LEU A 132 -13.85 12.81 1.36
C LEU A 132 -14.97 11.92 0.80
N HIS A 133 -14.64 10.70 0.41
CA HIS A 133 -15.58 9.71 -0.12
C HIS A 133 -16.40 10.23 -1.31
N ASP A 134 -15.75 10.99 -2.19
CA ASP A 134 -16.34 11.60 -3.39
C ASP A 134 -15.60 11.18 -4.69
N GLY A 135 -14.66 10.22 -4.58
CA GLY A 135 -13.83 9.76 -5.69
C GLY A 135 -12.64 10.66 -6.00
N SER A 136 -12.40 11.69 -5.17
CA SER A 136 -11.31 12.64 -5.41
C SER A 136 -9.92 12.05 -5.16
N GLU A 137 -9.81 10.89 -4.51
CA GLU A 137 -8.58 10.09 -4.47
C GLU A 137 -8.11 9.62 -5.85
N TYR A 138 -9.02 9.56 -6.83
CA TYR A 138 -8.70 9.19 -8.22
C TYR A 138 -8.58 10.39 -9.17
N THR A 139 -8.78 11.61 -8.68
CA THR A 139 -8.66 12.85 -9.47
C THR A 139 -7.71 13.86 -8.86
N GLY A 140 -7.48 13.82 -7.55
CA GLY A 140 -6.64 14.76 -6.82
C GLY A 140 -7.19 16.19 -6.72
N THR A 141 -8.39 16.47 -7.22
CA THR A 141 -8.96 17.84 -7.35
C THR A 141 -9.13 18.59 -6.03
N TYR A 142 -9.19 17.88 -4.90
CA TYR A 142 -9.19 18.51 -3.58
C TYR A 142 -7.91 19.30 -3.29
N ALA A 143 -6.79 18.95 -3.93
CA ALA A 143 -5.49 19.58 -3.69
C ALA A 143 -5.49 21.08 -4.02
N ASP A 144 -6.28 21.50 -5.00
CA ASP A 144 -6.39 22.90 -5.42
C ASP A 144 -7.03 23.78 -4.35
N LYS A 145 -7.93 23.21 -3.54
CA LYS A 145 -8.75 23.92 -2.56
C LYS A 145 -8.33 23.69 -1.11
N THR A 146 -7.62 22.59 -0.83
CA THR A 146 -7.25 22.23 0.54
C THR A 146 -5.87 22.81 0.88
N PRO A 147 -5.77 23.68 1.92
CA PRO A 147 -4.48 24.17 2.38
C PRO A 147 -3.56 23.07 2.87
N GLU A 148 -2.24 23.23 2.70
CA GLU A 148 -1.24 22.27 3.17
C GLU A 148 -1.34 21.96 4.66
N ASP A 149 -1.52 23.00 5.49
CA ASP A 149 -1.68 22.83 6.93
C ASP A 149 -2.90 22.00 7.31
N ALA A 150 -3.98 22.10 6.54
CA ALA A 150 -5.17 21.26 6.75
C ALA A 150 -4.87 19.77 6.45
N MET A 151 -4.15 19.49 5.36
CA MET A 151 -3.71 18.12 5.04
C MET A 151 -2.78 17.58 6.12
N ARG A 152 -1.76 18.37 6.56
CA ARG A 152 -0.85 17.99 7.65
C ARG A 152 -1.59 17.67 8.95
N LYS A 153 -2.51 18.53 9.37
CA LYS A 153 -3.33 18.33 10.57
C LYS A 153 -4.18 17.08 10.49
N TRP A 154 -4.68 16.78 9.30
CA TRP A 154 -5.51 15.60 9.09
C TRP A 154 -4.70 14.30 9.10
N HIS A 155 -3.51 14.28 8.46
CA HIS A 155 -2.66 13.08 8.42
C HIS A 155 -2.01 12.78 9.77
N LYS A 156 -1.62 13.81 10.52
CA LYS A 156 -0.79 13.68 11.71
C LYS A 156 -1.34 12.71 12.76
N PRO A 157 -2.61 12.78 13.19
CA PRO A 157 -3.14 11.88 14.21
C PRO A 157 -3.04 10.40 13.84
N ARG A 158 -3.30 10.06 12.58
CA ARG A 158 -3.19 8.70 12.06
C ARG A 158 -1.74 8.23 12.05
N ILE A 159 -0.82 9.04 11.51
CA ILE A 159 0.60 8.69 11.43
C ILE A 159 1.18 8.54 12.85
N ASP A 160 0.94 9.50 13.75
CA ASP A 160 1.37 9.41 15.16
C ASP A 160 0.92 8.10 15.80
N THR A 161 -0.33 7.72 15.59
CA THR A 161 -0.90 6.50 16.19
C THR A 161 -0.27 5.23 15.60
N LEU A 162 -0.10 5.17 14.28
CA LEU A 162 0.57 4.03 13.62
C LEU A 162 2.00 3.86 14.12
N VAL A 163 2.76 4.95 14.19
CA VAL A 163 4.14 4.95 14.68
C VAL A 163 4.22 4.52 16.14
N ALA A 164 3.38 5.10 17.01
CA ALA A 164 3.32 4.74 18.42
C ALA A 164 2.89 3.28 18.63
N SER A 165 2.09 2.71 17.72
CA SER A 165 1.68 1.30 17.76
C SER A 165 2.77 0.34 17.28
N GLY A 166 3.90 0.86 16.77
CA GLY A 166 5.07 0.06 16.41
C GLY A 166 4.91 -0.70 15.09
N VAL A 167 4.50 0.01 14.02
CA VAL A 167 4.66 -0.45 12.64
C VAL A 167 6.14 -0.46 12.27
N ASP A 168 6.55 -1.35 11.37
CA ASP A 168 7.95 -1.47 10.94
C ASP A 168 8.34 -0.37 9.93
N LEU A 169 7.37 0.11 9.15
CA LEU A 169 7.50 1.17 8.14
C LEU A 169 6.12 1.77 7.82
N LEU A 170 6.09 2.83 6.98
CA LEU A 170 4.84 3.38 6.45
C LEU A 170 4.69 3.09 4.95
N ALA A 171 3.46 2.84 4.53
CA ALA A 171 3.01 2.83 3.16
C ALA A 171 2.23 4.13 2.89
N LEU A 172 2.91 5.13 2.31
CA LEU A 172 2.27 6.36 1.84
C LEU A 172 1.71 6.06 0.44
N GLU A 173 0.42 5.74 0.35
CA GLU A 173 -0.10 5.02 -0.83
C GLU A 173 -1.28 5.68 -1.52
N THR A 174 -1.38 5.44 -2.83
CA THR A 174 -2.48 5.93 -3.69
C THR A 174 -2.56 7.46 -3.71
N ILE A 175 -1.42 8.13 -3.59
CA ILE A 175 -1.38 9.59 -3.51
C ILE A 175 -1.58 10.19 -4.90
N PRO A 176 -2.66 10.99 -5.13
CA PRO A 176 -3.07 11.38 -6.48
C PRO A 176 -2.41 12.67 -7.00
N CYS A 177 -1.72 13.43 -6.15
CA CYS A 177 -1.16 14.73 -6.50
C CYS A 177 0.21 14.98 -5.87
N GLN A 178 1.04 15.78 -6.52
CA GLN A 178 2.39 16.12 -6.06
C GLN A 178 2.37 16.88 -4.73
N LYS A 179 1.41 17.78 -4.53
CA LYS A 179 1.28 18.58 -3.29
C LYS A 179 1.20 17.70 -2.06
N GLU A 180 0.28 16.74 -2.01
CA GLU A 180 0.12 15.86 -0.86
C GLU A 180 1.29 14.87 -0.72
N ALA A 181 1.84 14.40 -1.84
CA ALA A 181 3.03 13.54 -1.83
C ALA A 181 4.20 14.22 -1.10
N LEU A 182 4.50 15.47 -1.42
CA LEU A 182 5.58 16.23 -0.79
C LEU A 182 5.29 16.54 0.69
N ILE A 183 4.03 16.81 1.04
CA ILE A 183 3.59 17.00 2.43
C ILE A 183 3.90 15.74 3.25
N LEU A 184 3.53 14.56 2.75
CA LEU A 184 3.74 13.29 3.47
C LEU A 184 5.23 12.95 3.61
N VAL A 185 6.01 13.15 2.55
CA VAL A 185 7.47 12.94 2.58
C VAL A 185 8.15 13.88 3.58
N ASP A 186 7.71 15.13 3.67
CA ASP A 186 8.21 16.07 4.66
C ASP A 186 7.79 15.73 6.09
N MET A 187 6.54 15.29 6.29
CA MET A 187 6.05 14.84 7.60
C MET A 187 6.84 13.64 8.12
N LEU A 188 7.35 12.76 7.26
CA LEU A 188 8.16 11.60 7.64
C LEU A 188 9.41 12.01 8.44
N LYS A 189 9.97 13.19 8.19
CA LYS A 189 11.14 13.73 8.92
C LYS A 189 10.92 13.89 10.43
N GLN A 190 9.66 13.97 10.87
CA GLN A 190 9.31 14.00 12.30
C GLN A 190 9.54 12.66 13.00
N TYR A 191 9.76 11.58 12.24
CA TYR A 191 9.95 10.22 12.72
C TYR A 191 11.29 9.64 12.23
N PRO A 192 12.43 10.12 12.73
CA PRO A 192 13.77 9.86 12.13
C PRO A 192 14.16 8.39 12.06
N ASN A 193 13.55 7.55 12.90
CA ASN A 193 13.83 6.11 12.94
C ASN A 193 12.86 5.29 12.07
N LEU A 194 11.97 5.93 11.32
CA LEU A 194 10.97 5.26 10.50
C LEU A 194 11.31 5.42 9.02
N LYS A 195 11.13 4.35 8.27
CA LYS A 195 11.24 4.34 6.82
C LYS A 195 9.85 4.28 6.20
N ALA A 196 9.75 4.63 4.92
CA ALA A 196 8.50 4.54 4.17
C ALA A 196 8.76 4.27 2.70
N TRP A 197 7.78 3.77 1.99
CA TRP A 197 7.67 4.00 0.55
C TRP A 197 6.58 5.03 0.25
N ILE A 198 6.65 5.61 -0.94
CA ILE A 198 5.56 6.42 -1.47
C ILE A 198 5.12 5.86 -2.82
N SER A 199 3.82 5.62 -2.97
CA SER A 199 3.22 5.17 -4.21
C SER A 199 2.10 6.12 -4.66
N LEU A 200 2.17 6.47 -5.94
CA LEU A 200 1.36 7.52 -6.55
C LEU A 200 0.24 6.90 -7.39
N SER A 201 -0.94 7.49 -7.35
CA SER A 201 -2.05 7.11 -8.21
C SER A 201 -1.93 7.84 -9.56
N CYS A 202 -1.98 7.07 -10.67
CA CYS A 202 -1.74 7.56 -12.02
C CYS A 202 -2.95 7.33 -12.91
N LYS A 203 -3.31 8.33 -13.74
CA LYS A 203 -4.41 8.25 -14.69
C LYS A 203 -4.02 7.71 -16.06
N ASP A 204 -2.75 7.83 -16.41
CA ASP A 204 -2.20 7.42 -17.72
C ASP A 204 -0.72 7.02 -17.61
N ASN A 205 -0.05 6.81 -18.74
CA ASN A 205 1.34 6.36 -18.83
C ASN A 205 2.38 7.39 -18.35
N THR A 206 1.99 8.61 -18.02
CA THR A 206 2.91 9.72 -17.77
C THR A 206 2.51 10.59 -16.58
N ASN A 207 1.21 10.64 -16.24
CA ASN A 207 0.69 11.63 -15.30
C ASN A 207 0.03 11.01 -14.07
N LEU A 208 0.16 11.70 -12.93
CA LEU A 208 -0.62 11.44 -11.73
C LEU A 208 -2.13 11.64 -12.02
N ALA A 209 -2.95 11.17 -11.13
CA ALA A 209 -4.39 11.36 -11.22
C ALA A 209 -4.78 12.85 -11.33
N HIS A 210 -4.12 13.75 -10.60
CA HIS A 210 -4.33 15.19 -10.65
C HIS A 210 -3.80 15.83 -11.95
N GLY A 211 -2.65 15.35 -12.48
CA GLY A 211 -2.14 15.83 -13.78
C GLY A 211 -0.66 16.10 -13.84
N GLU A 212 0.04 16.15 -12.72
CA GLU A 212 1.50 16.34 -12.70
C GLU A 212 2.22 15.14 -13.31
N ASN A 213 3.41 15.37 -13.86
CA ASN A 213 4.21 14.30 -14.43
C ASN A 213 4.70 13.35 -13.32
N PHE A 214 4.48 12.04 -13.51
CA PHE A 214 4.83 11.01 -12.55
C PHE A 214 6.34 10.99 -12.24
N GLN A 215 7.20 10.94 -13.26
CA GLN A 215 8.65 10.82 -13.05
C GLN A 215 9.22 12.03 -12.34
N SER A 216 8.79 13.23 -12.72
CA SER A 216 9.19 14.46 -12.06
C SER A 216 8.78 14.46 -10.59
N THR A 217 7.54 14.08 -10.29
CA THR A 217 7.04 14.01 -8.91
C THR A 217 7.78 12.94 -8.09
N ALA A 218 7.96 11.74 -8.64
CA ALA A 218 8.64 10.64 -7.97
C ALA A 218 10.10 11.00 -7.64
N ARG A 219 10.84 11.61 -8.58
CA ARG A 219 12.20 12.11 -8.35
C ARG A 219 12.24 13.22 -7.30
N THR A 220 11.28 14.14 -7.32
CA THR A 220 11.19 15.22 -6.31
C THR A 220 10.93 14.64 -4.93
N CYS A 221 10.02 13.67 -4.80
CA CYS A 221 9.79 12.98 -3.53
C CYS A 221 11.05 12.29 -3.02
N TRP A 222 11.74 11.51 -3.88
CA TRP A 222 12.97 10.84 -3.52
C TRP A 222 14.05 11.82 -3.04
N ASN A 223 14.32 12.87 -3.82
CA ASN A 223 15.34 13.86 -3.49
C ASN A 223 15.02 14.67 -2.22
N SER A 224 13.75 14.78 -1.84
CA SER A 224 13.31 15.49 -0.64
C SER A 224 13.63 14.76 0.65
N ASN A 225 13.73 13.41 0.61
CA ASN A 225 14.01 12.60 1.79
C ASN A 225 14.58 11.21 1.43
N PRO A 226 15.75 11.12 0.77
CA PRO A 226 16.32 9.84 0.32
C PRO A 226 16.74 8.93 1.49
N GLU A 227 16.98 9.51 2.66
CA GLU A 227 17.40 8.78 3.85
C GLU A 227 16.27 7.92 4.45
N GLN A 228 15.01 8.32 4.27
CA GLN A 228 13.86 7.61 4.85
C GLN A 228 13.00 6.91 3.82
N LEU A 229 13.04 7.33 2.54
CA LEU A 229 12.32 6.63 1.49
C LEU A 229 13.04 5.34 1.10
N LEU A 230 12.31 4.23 1.13
CA LEU A 230 12.76 2.90 0.69
C LEU A 230 12.56 2.70 -0.81
N ALA A 231 11.51 3.31 -1.34
CA ALA A 231 11.13 3.24 -2.74
C ALA A 231 10.13 4.34 -3.09
N VAL A 232 10.06 4.68 -4.36
CA VAL A 232 8.97 5.46 -4.95
C VAL A 232 8.32 4.66 -6.07
N GLY A 233 7.03 4.93 -6.36
CA GLY A 233 6.39 4.17 -7.42
C GLY A 233 4.90 4.43 -7.57
N THR A 234 4.15 3.40 -7.94
CA THR A 234 2.72 3.51 -8.22
C THR A 234 1.93 2.32 -7.70
N ASN A 235 0.67 2.57 -7.34
CA ASN A 235 -0.29 1.53 -6.99
C ASN A 235 -1.70 1.90 -7.46
N CYS A 236 -2.63 0.98 -7.29
CA CYS A 236 -4.05 1.17 -7.60
C CYS A 236 -4.31 1.72 -9.02
N CYS A 237 -3.50 1.31 -9.98
CA CYS A 237 -3.58 1.66 -11.40
C CYS A 237 -3.66 0.40 -12.26
N SER A 238 -3.85 0.55 -13.56
CA SER A 238 -3.78 -0.57 -14.50
C SER A 238 -2.36 -1.13 -14.56
N PRO A 239 -2.16 -2.46 -14.55
CA PRO A 239 -0.83 -3.07 -14.69
C PRO A 239 -0.14 -2.70 -16.00
N LYS A 240 -0.90 -2.41 -17.05
CA LYS A 240 -0.39 -2.07 -18.39
C LYS A 240 0.39 -0.76 -18.47
N ILE A 241 0.14 0.18 -17.54
CA ILE A 241 0.84 1.49 -17.53
C ILE A 241 2.13 1.47 -16.69
N VAL A 242 2.31 0.49 -15.80
CA VAL A 242 3.40 0.45 -14.83
C VAL A 242 4.77 0.56 -15.50
N SER A 243 5.04 -0.29 -16.50
CA SER A 243 6.35 -0.28 -17.18
C SER A 243 6.68 1.06 -17.84
N ASN A 244 5.69 1.76 -18.38
CA ASN A 244 5.91 3.07 -19.00
C ASN A 244 6.20 4.16 -17.95
N LEU A 245 5.51 4.12 -16.80
CA LEU A 245 5.77 5.04 -15.69
C LEU A 245 7.18 4.87 -15.13
N MET A 246 7.65 3.62 -14.96
CA MET A 246 8.92 3.30 -14.31
C MET A 246 10.14 3.49 -15.23
N ARG A 247 9.97 3.29 -16.55
CA ARG A 247 11.09 3.35 -17.49
C ARG A 247 11.73 4.74 -17.48
N GLY A 248 13.06 4.77 -17.25
CA GLY A 248 13.82 6.01 -17.19
C GLY A 248 13.67 6.80 -15.88
N LEU A 249 13.05 6.25 -14.84
CA LEU A 249 12.91 6.94 -13.55
C LEU A 249 14.25 7.38 -12.96
N SER A 250 15.31 6.60 -13.15
CA SER A 250 16.67 6.91 -12.68
C SER A 250 17.57 7.50 -13.77
N GLU A 251 17.03 7.83 -14.94
CA GLU A 251 17.81 8.37 -16.05
C GLU A 251 18.51 9.68 -15.65
N GLY A 252 19.82 9.76 -15.93
CA GLY A 252 20.67 10.89 -15.53
C GLY A 252 21.11 10.91 -14.07
N MET A 253 20.79 9.87 -13.29
CA MET A 253 21.26 9.70 -11.92
C MET A 253 22.46 8.73 -11.86
N ASN A 254 23.32 8.89 -10.85
CA ASN A 254 24.45 8.00 -10.59
C ASN A 254 24.06 6.75 -9.78
N PHE A 255 22.77 6.55 -9.52
CA PHE A 255 22.20 5.44 -8.76
C PHE A 255 20.80 5.15 -9.27
N GLU A 256 20.31 3.95 -8.99
CA GLU A 256 18.94 3.57 -9.30
C GLU A 256 18.03 3.75 -8.10
N ILE A 257 16.92 4.47 -8.30
CA ILE A 257 15.86 4.62 -7.31
C ILE A 257 15.14 3.27 -7.19
N PRO A 258 15.03 2.67 -5.99
CA PRO A 258 14.21 1.48 -5.81
C PRO A 258 12.73 1.78 -6.08
N ILE A 259 12.06 0.85 -6.76
CA ILE A 259 10.68 1.05 -7.18
C ILE A 259 9.74 0.16 -6.37
N VAL A 260 8.58 0.73 -6.00
CA VAL A 260 7.43 0.00 -5.45
C VAL A 260 6.30 -0.01 -6.47
N THR A 261 5.68 -1.19 -6.70
CA THR A 261 4.47 -1.28 -7.51
C THR A 261 3.52 -2.36 -7.03
N TYR A 262 2.23 -2.03 -6.93
CA TYR A 262 1.13 -2.93 -6.60
C TYR A 262 -0.15 -2.45 -7.29
N PRO A 263 -0.28 -2.77 -8.59
CA PRO A 263 -1.42 -2.35 -9.41
C PRO A 263 -2.68 -3.17 -9.09
N ASN A 264 -3.79 -2.79 -9.71
CA ASN A 264 -5.04 -3.55 -9.69
C ASN A 264 -4.91 -4.84 -10.52
N SER A 265 -5.90 -5.74 -10.39
CA SER A 265 -5.97 -6.98 -11.19
C SER A 265 -6.01 -6.76 -12.71
N GLY A 266 -6.22 -5.53 -13.17
CA GLY A 266 -6.44 -5.22 -14.60
C GLY A 266 -7.90 -5.22 -15.02
N GLU A 267 -8.82 -5.64 -14.15
CA GLU A 267 -10.27 -5.50 -14.36
C GLU A 267 -10.64 -4.02 -14.46
N LYS A 268 -11.58 -3.70 -15.35
CA LYS A 268 -12.09 -2.33 -15.46
C LYS A 268 -13.24 -2.12 -14.48
N TYR A 269 -13.21 -1.00 -13.81
CA TYR A 269 -14.31 -0.56 -12.96
C TYR A 269 -15.27 0.32 -13.76
N ASN A 270 -16.56 -0.05 -13.74
CA ASN A 270 -17.64 0.76 -14.29
C ASN A 270 -18.51 1.26 -13.14
N PRO A 271 -18.69 2.58 -12.97
CA PRO A 271 -19.46 3.14 -11.85
C PRO A 271 -20.91 2.66 -11.76
N LYS A 272 -21.49 2.18 -12.88
CA LYS A 272 -22.89 1.72 -12.93
C LYS A 272 -23.03 0.21 -12.75
N SER A 273 -22.04 -0.59 -13.20
CA SER A 273 -22.11 -2.07 -13.22
C SER A 273 -21.07 -2.74 -12.32
N GLY A 274 -20.20 -1.96 -11.65
CA GLY A 274 -19.09 -2.48 -10.86
C GLY A 274 -17.91 -2.94 -11.71
N TRP A 275 -17.16 -3.89 -11.19
CA TRP A 275 -15.99 -4.45 -11.86
C TRP A 275 -16.38 -5.40 -13.01
N GLU A 276 -15.71 -5.25 -14.16
CA GLU A 276 -15.83 -6.19 -15.27
C GLU A 276 -15.23 -7.56 -14.88
N LYS A 277 -15.61 -8.63 -15.58
CA LYS A 277 -15.12 -9.97 -15.26
C LYS A 277 -13.63 -10.13 -15.57
N LYS A 278 -12.91 -10.83 -14.67
CA LYS A 278 -11.46 -11.09 -14.73
C LYS A 278 -11.04 -11.93 -15.96
N GLU A 279 -11.96 -12.67 -16.57
CA GLU A 279 -11.72 -13.63 -17.68
C GLU A 279 -11.04 -13.00 -18.92
N ASN A 280 -11.13 -11.68 -19.08
CA ASN A 280 -10.55 -10.94 -20.19
C ASN A 280 -9.30 -10.12 -19.79
N CYS A 281 -8.77 -10.32 -18.58
CA CYS A 281 -7.63 -9.57 -18.06
C CYS A 281 -6.38 -10.44 -18.08
N GLU A 282 -5.28 -9.81 -18.51
CA GLU A 282 -3.95 -10.41 -18.38
C GLU A 282 -3.57 -10.50 -16.91
N SER A 283 -3.12 -11.68 -16.46
CA SER A 283 -2.76 -11.92 -15.07
C SER A 283 -1.54 -11.08 -14.67
N LEU A 284 -1.53 -10.56 -13.42
CA LEU A 284 -0.45 -9.72 -12.91
C LEU A 284 0.93 -10.38 -12.97
N ASP A 285 1.01 -11.68 -12.79
CA ASP A 285 2.26 -12.41 -12.78
C ASP A 285 2.98 -12.40 -14.14
N THR A 286 2.27 -12.10 -15.25
CA THR A 286 2.86 -11.95 -16.58
C THR A 286 3.77 -10.73 -16.70
N PHE A 287 3.51 -9.69 -15.91
CA PHE A 287 4.28 -8.44 -15.91
C PHE A 287 5.50 -8.46 -14.99
N VAL A 288 5.56 -9.39 -14.04
CA VAL A 288 6.51 -9.37 -12.91
C VAL A 288 7.95 -9.27 -13.36
N HIS A 289 8.41 -10.13 -14.29
CA HIS A 289 9.81 -10.12 -14.76
C HIS A 289 10.18 -8.76 -15.36
N ASN A 290 9.33 -8.19 -16.23
CA ASN A 290 9.57 -6.88 -16.81
C ASN A 290 9.69 -5.77 -15.76
N TRP A 291 8.90 -5.84 -14.68
CA TRP A 291 8.99 -4.85 -13.61
C TRP A 291 10.25 -5.02 -12.77
N LEU A 292 10.66 -6.27 -12.49
CA LEU A 292 11.90 -6.55 -11.77
C LEU A 292 13.13 -6.07 -12.55
N ASP A 293 13.13 -6.19 -13.88
CA ASP A 293 14.18 -5.68 -14.76
C ASP A 293 14.24 -4.13 -14.77
N LEU A 294 13.15 -3.45 -14.39
CA LEU A 294 13.07 -1.99 -14.21
C LEU A 294 13.39 -1.54 -12.78
N ASN A 295 14.06 -2.36 -11.98
CA ASN A 295 14.43 -2.08 -10.58
C ASN A 295 13.27 -2.04 -9.58
N VAL A 296 12.17 -2.75 -9.84
CA VAL A 296 11.15 -2.97 -8.80
C VAL A 296 11.73 -3.84 -7.70
N ARG A 297 11.66 -3.34 -6.45
CA ARG A 297 12.14 -4.01 -5.24
C ARG A 297 10.99 -4.37 -4.27
N PHE A 298 9.86 -3.68 -4.40
CA PHE A 298 8.65 -3.92 -3.61
C PHE A 298 7.49 -4.16 -4.59
N ILE A 299 6.90 -5.35 -4.56
CA ILE A 299 5.92 -5.78 -5.56
C ILE A 299 4.73 -6.50 -4.91
N GLY A 300 3.51 -6.16 -5.30
CA GLY A 300 2.29 -6.79 -4.80
C GLY A 300 1.09 -6.49 -5.67
N GLY A 301 -0.09 -6.47 -5.05
CA GLY A 301 -1.33 -6.16 -5.72
C GLY A 301 -2.21 -5.18 -4.94
N CYS A 302 -3.17 -4.55 -5.63
CA CYS A 302 -4.15 -3.64 -5.04
C CYS A 302 -5.58 -4.17 -5.28
N CYS A 303 -6.50 -3.33 -5.72
CA CYS A 303 -7.91 -3.73 -5.88
C CYS A 303 -8.06 -4.99 -6.75
N ARG A 304 -8.96 -5.88 -6.32
CA ARG A 304 -9.30 -7.13 -7.00
C ARG A 304 -8.15 -8.14 -7.12
N THR A 305 -7.08 -7.98 -6.33
CA THR A 305 -6.03 -8.99 -6.19
C THR A 305 -6.20 -9.74 -4.87
N TYR A 306 -6.00 -11.04 -4.92
CA TYR A 306 -6.28 -11.98 -3.83
C TYR A 306 -5.02 -12.74 -3.41
N ALA A 307 -5.13 -13.58 -2.40
CA ALA A 307 -4.01 -14.38 -1.92
C ALA A 307 -3.38 -15.25 -3.02
N GLU A 308 -4.19 -15.83 -3.92
CA GLU A 308 -3.70 -16.59 -5.07
C GLU A 308 -2.88 -15.77 -6.07
N ASP A 309 -3.23 -14.49 -6.28
CA ASP A 309 -2.44 -13.59 -7.14
C ASP A 309 -1.08 -13.29 -6.49
N ILE A 310 -1.03 -13.13 -5.16
CA ILE A 310 0.23 -12.95 -4.42
C ILE A 310 1.11 -14.20 -4.49
N THR A 311 0.51 -15.39 -4.43
CA THR A 311 1.24 -16.66 -4.63
C THR A 311 1.86 -16.71 -6.03
N ALA A 312 1.14 -16.30 -7.07
CA ALA A 312 1.64 -16.25 -8.43
C ALA A 312 2.81 -15.24 -8.57
N ILE A 313 2.68 -14.04 -8.00
CA ILE A 313 3.75 -13.04 -7.96
C ILE A 313 4.98 -13.60 -7.24
N ARG A 314 4.82 -14.23 -6.06
CA ARG A 314 5.93 -14.86 -5.30
C ARG A 314 6.67 -15.88 -6.14
N ASN A 315 5.96 -16.73 -6.85
CA ASN A 315 6.56 -17.75 -7.72
C ASN A 315 7.37 -17.12 -8.86
N LYS A 316 6.87 -16.04 -9.47
CA LYS A 316 7.61 -15.30 -10.52
C LYS A 316 8.86 -14.60 -9.97
N VAL A 317 8.76 -13.98 -8.79
CA VAL A 317 9.93 -13.40 -8.11
C VAL A 317 10.98 -14.47 -7.85
N HIS A 318 10.58 -15.65 -7.38
CA HIS A 318 11.50 -16.76 -7.15
C HIS A 318 12.16 -17.21 -8.46
N THR A 319 11.38 -17.44 -9.51
CA THR A 319 11.96 -17.86 -10.82
C THR A 319 12.89 -16.80 -11.39
N TRP A 320 12.55 -15.50 -11.30
CA TRP A 320 13.42 -14.41 -11.75
C TRP A 320 14.75 -14.38 -10.98
N SER A 321 14.75 -14.66 -9.66
CA SER A 321 15.95 -14.60 -8.81
C SER A 321 16.96 -15.69 -9.10
N ILE A 322 16.54 -16.82 -9.70
CA ILE A 322 17.41 -17.95 -10.05
C ILE A 322 17.83 -17.97 -11.52
N LEU A 323 17.29 -17.06 -12.36
CA LEU A 323 17.73 -16.93 -13.75
C LEU A 323 19.15 -16.36 -13.81
N PRO A 324 20.04 -16.91 -14.69
CA PRO A 324 21.35 -16.31 -14.93
C PRO A 324 21.16 -14.88 -15.46
N ARG A 325 21.76 -13.91 -14.78
CA ARG A 325 21.81 -12.53 -15.28
C ARG A 325 22.91 -12.42 -16.34
N GLN A 326 22.52 -12.03 -17.54
CA GLN A 326 23.46 -11.73 -18.63
C GLN A 326 24.19 -10.41 -18.37
#